data_4103516a333cf5146665ce607ce81b9e
#
_entry.id   4103516a333cf5146665ce607ce81b9e
#
_cell.length_a   1.000
_cell.length_b   1.000
_cell.length_c   1.000
_cell.angle_alpha   90.00
_cell.angle_beta   90.00
_cell.angle_gamma   90.00
#
_symmetry.space_group_name_H-M   'P 1'
#
loop_
_entity.id
_entity.type
_entity.pdbx_description
1 polymer ?
#
loop_
_entity_poly.entity_id
_entity_poly.type
_entity_poly.pdbx_seq_one_letter_code
_entity_poly.pdbx_strand_id
1 'polypeptide(L)'
;LNVEGFFIAVKPFYERKILHMKKIMAFILGLACVTAAFSSCGSNDTSDSSKESTASTSVTTEAATDEETTTDETATDPADSEEEDEENYDTGDASLDNVRNQDDIGENELLVLSFGTSYNDSRRLTIGAIEDLLEETFPDYSVRRGFTANIVIDHVQRRDGILIDDIDTSLQRAVDNGVKNLVVQPTHLMKGIEYDELYTKVGNYADAFEKVAFGEPLLSSDDDFKRVEQAIVDWTKDYDDGKTAICFMGHGTEHESNSVYSKLQDLLTEDGYTNYFIGTVEAEPSVDDVLEKVKAGDYERVVLEPLMVVAGDHANNDMAGDDPDSWKSVFEAEGYDVECLIRGLGENEEIRKIYAEHAQKAIDSIK
;
A
#
# COMPACT_ATOMS: atom_id res chain seq x y z
N LEU A 1 2.94 19.06 23.71
CA LEU A 1 4.15 18.45 23.17
C LEU A 1 4.77 19.44 22.19
N ASN A 2 6.04 19.79 22.43
CA ASN A 2 6.70 20.93 21.82
C ASN A 2 7.14 20.55 20.39
N VAL A 3 6.61 21.21 19.39
CA VAL A 3 6.82 20.97 17.95
C VAL A 3 8.30 21.12 17.55
N GLU A 4 9.08 21.89 18.28
CA GLU A 4 10.53 22.11 18.02
C GLU A 4 11.41 20.88 18.27
N GLY A 5 10.98 19.92 19.11
CA GLY A 5 11.73 18.68 19.37
C GLY A 5 11.67 17.67 18.24
N PHE A 6 10.64 17.72 17.40
CA PHE A 6 10.41 16.76 16.32
C PHE A 6 11.24 17.08 15.06
N PHE A 7 11.40 18.36 14.72
CA PHE A 7 12.20 18.78 13.56
C PHE A 7 13.71 18.48 13.67
N ILE A 8 14.23 18.29 14.88
CA ILE A 8 15.65 18.00 15.11
C ILE A 8 15.99 16.51 14.89
N ALA A 9 15.00 15.61 15.01
CA ALA A 9 15.21 14.17 14.89
C ALA A 9 15.13 13.63 13.44
N VAL A 10 14.40 14.31 12.54
CA VAL A 10 14.16 13.85 11.16
C VAL A 10 15.29 14.20 10.21
N LYS A 11 15.99 15.33 10.44
CA LYS A 11 17.07 15.79 9.55
C LYS A 11 18.26 14.83 9.39
N PRO A 12 18.76 14.14 10.42
CA PRO A 12 19.87 13.18 10.25
C PRO A 12 19.48 11.88 9.54
N PHE A 13 18.19 11.52 9.51
CA PHE A 13 17.72 10.32 8.85
C PHE A 13 17.69 10.48 7.33
N TYR A 14 17.20 11.62 6.84
CA TYR A 14 17.17 11.94 5.41
C TYR A 14 18.57 12.06 4.80
N GLU A 15 19.51 12.65 5.53
CA GLU A 15 20.90 12.75 5.06
C GLU A 15 21.63 11.39 4.99
N ARG A 16 21.26 10.43 5.84
CA ARG A 16 21.82 9.07 5.78
C ARG A 16 21.28 8.28 4.59
N LYS A 17 20.00 8.43 4.24
CA LYS A 17 19.36 7.75 3.10
C LYS A 17 19.98 8.22 1.76
N ILE A 18 20.20 9.53 1.59
CA ILE A 18 20.87 10.11 0.41
C ILE A 18 22.32 9.62 0.30
N LEU A 19 23.02 9.43 1.42
CA LEU A 19 24.41 8.95 1.41
C LEU A 19 24.48 7.46 1.04
N HIS A 20 23.48 6.67 1.44
CA HIS A 20 23.41 5.24 1.12
C HIS A 20 23.08 5.02 -0.36
N MET A 21 22.11 5.73 -0.91
CA MET A 21 21.77 5.70 -2.35
C MET A 21 22.95 6.12 -3.24
N LYS A 22 23.72 7.14 -2.84
CA LYS A 22 24.94 7.55 -3.57
C LYS A 22 26.02 6.48 -3.57
N LYS A 23 26.11 5.65 -2.52
CA LYS A 23 27.07 4.53 -2.45
C LYS A 23 26.64 3.36 -3.34
N ILE A 24 25.34 3.07 -3.44
CA ILE A 24 24.80 2.03 -4.33
C ILE A 24 24.98 2.42 -5.78
N MET A 25 24.68 3.66 -6.17
CA MET A 25 24.93 4.17 -7.52
C MET A 25 26.43 4.15 -7.91
N ALA A 26 27.33 4.46 -6.98
CA ALA A 26 28.77 4.40 -7.25
C ALA A 26 29.26 2.95 -7.43
N PHE A 27 28.62 1.97 -6.79
CA PHE A 27 28.95 0.55 -6.94
C PHE A 27 28.48 -0.01 -8.28
N ILE A 28 27.30 0.39 -8.75
CA ILE A 28 26.73 -0.01 -10.06
C ILE A 28 27.55 0.60 -11.22
N LEU A 29 27.98 1.86 -11.10
CA LEU A 29 28.85 2.49 -12.10
C LEU A 29 30.24 1.86 -12.15
N GLY A 30 30.77 1.38 -11.01
CA GLY A 30 32.08 0.69 -10.95
C GLY A 30 32.06 -0.68 -11.62
N LEU A 31 30.94 -1.40 -11.60
CA LEU A 31 30.80 -2.73 -12.20
C LEU A 31 30.66 -2.66 -13.73
N ALA A 32 30.05 -1.60 -14.27
CA ALA A 32 29.88 -1.39 -15.72
C ALA A 32 31.20 -1.07 -16.44
N CYS A 33 32.21 -0.56 -15.76
CA CYS A 33 33.52 -0.25 -16.36
C CYS A 33 34.48 -1.44 -16.49
N VAL A 34 34.22 -2.57 -15.85
CA VAL A 34 35.10 -3.76 -15.88
C VAL A 34 34.77 -4.70 -17.04
N THR A 35 33.58 -4.63 -17.64
CA THR A 35 33.18 -5.50 -18.76
C THR A 35 33.55 -5.00 -20.16
N ALA A 36 34.08 -3.78 -20.31
CA ALA A 36 34.41 -3.19 -21.63
C ALA A 36 35.87 -3.41 -22.07
N ALA A 37 36.70 -4.16 -21.32
CA ALA A 37 38.13 -4.26 -21.58
C ALA A 37 38.59 -5.56 -22.28
N PHE A 38 37.71 -6.46 -22.71
CA PHE A 38 38.09 -7.68 -23.40
C PHE A 38 37.27 -7.91 -24.69
N SER A 39 37.55 -7.16 -25.73
CA SER A 39 37.31 -7.61 -27.12
C SER A 39 37.95 -6.63 -28.11
N SER A 40 39.21 -6.85 -28.40
CA SER A 40 39.85 -6.35 -29.62
C SER A 40 41.03 -7.25 -29.96
N CYS A 41 40.84 -8.11 -30.92
CA CYS A 41 41.93 -8.53 -31.85
C CYS A 41 41.40 -9.37 -33.05
N GLY A 42 41.75 -8.93 -34.24
CA GLY A 42 41.93 -9.74 -35.47
C GLY A 42 40.76 -9.69 -36.43
N SER A 43 40.86 -9.39 -37.63
CA SER A 43 41.73 -8.85 -38.69
C SER A 43 41.03 -9.05 -40.01
N ASN A 44 41.13 -8.02 -40.92
CA ASN A 44 41.19 -8.06 -42.41
C ASN A 44 40.17 -8.85 -43.21
N ASP A 45 39.55 -8.36 -44.28
CA ASP A 45 40.01 -7.74 -45.48
C ASP A 45 38.88 -7.32 -46.43
N THR A 46 39.13 -6.23 -47.13
CA THR A 46 38.86 -5.87 -48.56
C THR A 46 37.46 -5.64 -49.13
N SER A 47 37.38 -4.48 -49.70
CA SER A 47 36.93 -3.98 -51.02
C SER A 47 35.51 -3.45 -51.10
N ASP A 48 35.36 -2.25 -51.39
CA ASP A 48 35.45 -1.31 -52.50
C ASP A 48 34.10 -0.76 -52.99
N SER A 49 34.13 0.50 -53.31
CA SER A 49 33.36 1.22 -54.33
C SER A 49 32.12 2.03 -53.85
N SER A 50 32.37 3.28 -53.63
CA SER A 50 32.05 4.47 -54.47
C SER A 50 30.63 5.03 -54.50
N LYS A 51 30.67 6.33 -54.24
CA LYS A 51 30.08 7.56 -54.86
C LYS A 51 29.00 8.24 -54.07
N GLU A 52 29.38 9.40 -53.53
CA GLU A 52 29.12 10.81 -53.99
C GLU A 52 27.63 11.12 -54.25
N SER A 53 27.06 12.17 -53.60
CA SER A 53 27.26 13.58 -53.95
C SER A 53 26.34 14.50 -53.18
N THR A 54 26.93 15.57 -52.65
CA THR A 54 26.57 16.99 -52.63
C THR A 54 25.27 17.44 -51.91
N ALA A 55 25.40 18.19 -50.85
CA ALA A 55 25.54 19.65 -50.68
C ALA A 55 24.26 20.49 -50.91
N SER A 56 23.79 21.25 -49.95
CA SER A 56 23.87 22.68 -49.91
C SER A 56 23.07 23.34 -48.76
N THR A 57 23.74 23.97 -47.90
CA THR A 57 23.66 25.29 -47.26
C THR A 57 22.37 26.10 -47.43
N SER A 58 21.79 26.60 -46.32
CA SER A 58 21.73 28.03 -46.08
C SER A 58 21.21 28.38 -44.66
N VAL A 59 21.93 29.26 -44.08
CA VAL A 59 21.88 30.04 -42.86
C VAL A 59 20.68 30.99 -42.86
N THR A 60 20.03 31.28 -41.73
CA THR A 60 19.80 32.64 -41.23
C THR A 60 19.34 32.63 -39.76
N THR A 61 19.84 33.58 -39.05
CA THR A 61 20.00 33.97 -37.66
C THR A 61 18.76 34.63 -37.06
N GLU A 62 18.78 34.71 -35.69
CA GLU A 62 18.16 35.64 -34.73
C GLU A 62 16.79 35.26 -34.18
N ALA A 63 16.45 35.41 -32.93
CA ALA A 63 17.01 36.07 -31.73
C ALA A 63 16.37 35.49 -30.46
N ALA A 64 17.05 35.66 -29.33
CA ALA A 64 16.73 35.21 -27.99
C ALA A 64 15.47 35.86 -27.38
N THR A 65 14.75 35.08 -26.55
CA THR A 65 14.17 35.55 -25.31
C THR A 65 14.15 34.39 -24.29
N ASP A 66 14.77 34.65 -23.13
CA ASP A 66 14.77 33.80 -21.95
C ASP A 66 13.35 33.70 -21.37
N GLU A 67 12.88 32.45 -21.15
CA GLU A 67 11.92 32.15 -20.11
C GLU A 67 12.41 30.89 -19.40
N GLU A 68 12.79 31.08 -18.14
CA GLU A 68 13.08 30.04 -17.17
C GLU A 68 11.82 29.18 -16.96
N THR A 69 11.79 27.99 -17.53
CA THR A 69 10.83 26.97 -17.13
C THR A 69 11.52 26.04 -16.16
N THR A 70 11.22 26.21 -14.90
CA THR A 70 11.51 25.21 -13.86
C THR A 70 10.76 23.93 -14.23
N THR A 71 11.49 22.96 -14.74
CA THR A 71 11.00 21.58 -14.83
C THR A 71 11.04 20.97 -13.44
N ASP A 72 9.86 20.83 -12.86
CA ASP A 72 9.60 19.95 -11.73
C ASP A 72 9.90 18.51 -12.21
N GLU A 73 11.02 17.93 -11.76
CA GLU A 73 11.28 16.51 -11.94
C GLU A 73 10.39 15.76 -10.95
N THR A 74 9.17 15.45 -11.38
CA THR A 74 8.37 14.40 -10.75
C THR A 74 9.19 13.11 -10.77
N ALA A 75 9.59 12.67 -9.59
CA ALA A 75 10.10 11.33 -9.38
C ALA A 75 9.04 10.35 -9.87
N THR A 76 9.27 9.67 -10.96
CA THR A 76 8.48 8.53 -11.41
C THR A 76 8.73 7.41 -10.41
N ASP A 77 7.68 7.07 -9.69
CA ASP A 77 7.58 5.90 -8.82
C ASP A 77 7.80 4.64 -9.69
N PRO A 78 8.58 3.64 -9.24
CA PRO A 78 8.75 2.38 -9.98
C PRO A 78 7.47 1.56 -10.20
N ALA A 79 6.35 1.92 -9.57
CA ALA A 79 5.03 1.31 -9.74
C ALA A 79 4.38 1.49 -11.14
N ASP A 80 5.02 2.23 -12.06
CA ASP A 80 4.48 2.50 -13.41
C ASP A 80 4.50 1.28 -14.38
N SER A 81 4.96 0.10 -13.91
CA SER A 81 4.99 -1.13 -14.71
C SER A 81 3.83 -2.10 -14.46
N GLU A 82 2.99 -1.85 -13.43
CA GLU A 82 1.91 -2.75 -13.02
C GLU A 82 0.54 -2.38 -13.65
N GLU A 83 0.46 -1.29 -14.42
CA GLU A 83 -0.81 -0.80 -14.99
C GLU A 83 -1.42 -1.71 -16.07
N GLU A 84 -0.66 -2.60 -16.70
CA GLU A 84 -1.15 -3.45 -17.79
C GLU A 84 -1.91 -4.69 -17.30
N ASP A 85 -1.64 -5.16 -16.08
CA ASP A 85 -2.18 -6.42 -15.57
C ASP A 85 -3.59 -6.29 -14.95
N GLU A 86 -3.91 -5.17 -14.28
CA GLU A 86 -5.23 -4.93 -13.71
C GLU A 86 -6.37 -4.80 -14.75
N GLU A 87 -6.07 -4.42 -15.99
CA GLU A 87 -7.09 -4.25 -17.04
C GLU A 87 -7.80 -5.57 -17.42
N ASN A 88 -7.23 -6.72 -17.08
CA ASN A 88 -7.72 -8.03 -17.48
C ASN A 88 -8.50 -8.77 -16.39
N TYR A 89 -8.58 -8.25 -15.17
CA TYR A 89 -9.30 -8.90 -14.06
C TYR A 89 -10.76 -8.42 -13.97
N ASP A 90 -11.64 -9.35 -13.58
CA ASP A 90 -13.00 -8.99 -13.14
C ASP A 90 -12.90 -8.36 -11.74
N THR A 91 -12.92 -7.04 -11.71
CA THR A 91 -12.82 -6.28 -10.45
C THR A 91 -14.16 -6.04 -9.79
N GLY A 92 -15.27 -6.50 -10.37
CA GLY A 92 -16.61 -6.28 -9.87
C GLY A 92 -17.31 -5.03 -10.41
N ASP A 93 -18.52 -4.78 -9.94
CA ASP A 93 -19.40 -3.68 -10.40
C ASP A 93 -19.18 -2.41 -9.60
N ALA A 94 -18.50 -1.43 -10.23
CA ALA A 94 -18.20 -0.13 -9.63
C ALA A 94 -19.44 0.64 -9.17
N SER A 95 -20.60 0.43 -9.79
CA SER A 95 -21.86 1.13 -9.46
C SER A 95 -22.47 0.72 -8.11
N LEU A 96 -21.98 -0.37 -7.51
CA LEU A 96 -22.42 -0.85 -6.21
C LEU A 96 -21.65 -0.21 -5.04
N ASP A 97 -20.58 0.53 -5.31
CA ASP A 97 -19.77 1.21 -4.29
C ASP A 97 -20.29 2.63 -4.04
N ASN A 98 -20.29 3.06 -2.77
CA ASN A 98 -20.60 4.42 -2.39
C ASN A 98 -19.30 5.24 -2.34
N VAL A 99 -19.17 6.24 -3.21
CA VAL A 99 -17.96 7.06 -3.33
C VAL A 99 -17.69 7.94 -2.10
N ARG A 100 -18.76 8.32 -1.37
CA ARG A 100 -18.68 9.13 -0.13
C ARG A 100 -17.89 10.43 -0.25
N ASN A 101 -18.11 11.16 -1.35
CA ASN A 101 -17.48 12.47 -1.61
C ASN A 101 -18.52 13.61 -1.64
N GLN A 102 -19.59 13.48 -0.87
CA GLN A 102 -20.69 14.45 -0.78
C GLN A 102 -20.25 15.78 -0.18
N ASP A 103 -20.92 16.84 -0.58
CA ASP A 103 -20.85 18.17 -0.01
C ASP A 103 -22.04 18.43 0.94
N ASP A 104 -22.08 19.61 1.58
CA ASP A 104 -23.14 20.04 2.50
C ASP A 104 -23.35 19.08 3.70
N ILE A 105 -22.26 18.59 4.27
CA ILE A 105 -22.24 17.52 5.29
C ILE A 105 -22.42 17.98 6.74
N GLY A 106 -22.55 19.27 6.99
CA GLY A 106 -22.67 19.83 8.34
C GLY A 106 -21.33 20.10 9.03
N GLU A 107 -21.35 20.22 10.37
CA GLU A 107 -20.19 20.67 11.15
C GLU A 107 -19.26 19.55 11.61
N ASN A 108 -19.70 18.29 11.58
CA ASN A 108 -18.95 17.15 12.06
C ASN A 108 -18.66 16.17 10.91
N GLU A 109 -17.40 15.89 10.68
CA GLU A 109 -16.96 14.92 9.65
C GLU A 109 -16.11 13.83 10.28
N LEU A 110 -16.37 12.58 9.88
CA LEU A 110 -15.50 11.43 10.07
C LEU A 110 -14.91 11.06 8.71
N LEU A 111 -13.72 11.56 8.43
CA LEU A 111 -12.99 11.32 7.19
C LEU A 111 -12.23 10.00 7.31
N VAL A 112 -12.62 9.03 6.49
CA VAL A 112 -11.94 7.74 6.40
C VAL A 112 -10.88 7.82 5.32
N LEU A 113 -9.61 7.62 5.70
CA LEU A 113 -8.48 7.67 4.79
C LEU A 113 -7.83 6.29 4.68
N SER A 114 -7.90 5.74 3.48
CA SER A 114 -7.43 4.40 3.13
C SER A 114 -6.30 4.47 2.10
N PHE A 115 -5.43 3.46 2.02
CA PHE A 115 -4.56 3.32 0.86
C PHE A 115 -5.38 3.30 -0.43
N GLY A 116 -6.43 2.51 -0.44
CA GLY A 116 -7.33 2.31 -1.56
C GLY A 116 -7.14 0.95 -2.23
N THR A 117 -8.01 0.65 -3.17
CA THR A 117 -7.87 -0.44 -4.14
C THR A 117 -8.71 -0.15 -5.37
N SER A 118 -8.19 -0.50 -6.54
CA SER A 118 -8.90 -0.42 -7.82
C SER A 118 -9.90 -1.56 -8.00
N TYR A 119 -9.79 -2.66 -7.25
CA TYR A 119 -10.72 -3.80 -7.28
C TYR A 119 -12.06 -3.40 -6.65
N ASN A 120 -13.09 -3.26 -7.48
CA ASN A 120 -14.40 -2.70 -7.09
C ASN A 120 -15.10 -3.50 -6.00
N ASP A 121 -15.15 -4.84 -6.13
CA ASP A 121 -15.76 -5.69 -5.10
C ASP A 121 -14.95 -5.67 -3.80
N SER A 122 -13.62 -5.76 -3.87
CA SER A 122 -12.77 -5.64 -2.69
C SER A 122 -12.96 -4.28 -2.01
N ARG A 123 -12.96 -3.16 -2.78
CA ARG A 123 -13.19 -1.81 -2.23
C ARG A 123 -14.52 -1.72 -1.48
N ARG A 124 -15.60 -2.21 -2.08
CA ARG A 124 -16.95 -2.21 -1.49
C ARG A 124 -17.04 -3.10 -0.25
N LEU A 125 -16.49 -4.32 -0.32
CA LEU A 125 -16.63 -5.32 0.75
C LEU A 125 -15.68 -5.03 1.94
N THR A 126 -14.65 -4.25 1.74
CA THR A 126 -13.65 -3.93 2.78
C THR A 126 -13.76 -2.48 3.25
N ILE A 127 -13.22 -1.52 2.50
CA ILE A 127 -13.24 -0.09 2.82
C ILE A 127 -14.70 0.38 2.97
N GLY A 128 -15.55 0.08 2.00
CA GLY A 128 -16.97 0.42 2.03
C GLY A 128 -17.68 -0.13 3.25
N ALA A 129 -17.41 -1.39 3.61
CA ALA A 129 -18.02 -2.02 4.80
C ALA A 129 -17.51 -1.44 6.13
N ILE A 130 -16.25 -0.96 6.18
CA ILE A 130 -15.75 -0.20 7.35
C ILE A 130 -16.49 1.13 7.44
N GLU A 131 -16.61 1.86 6.34
CA GLU A 131 -17.30 3.15 6.28
C GLU A 131 -18.79 3.04 6.61
N ASP A 132 -19.48 1.98 6.13
CA ASP A 132 -20.89 1.70 6.45
C ASP A 132 -21.08 1.50 7.95
N LEU A 133 -20.18 0.72 8.60
CA LEU A 133 -20.22 0.54 10.05
C LEU A 133 -19.97 1.84 10.81
N LEU A 134 -19.04 2.67 10.34
CA LEU A 134 -18.75 3.97 10.94
C LEU A 134 -19.96 4.93 10.80
N GLU A 135 -20.62 4.97 9.65
CA GLU A 135 -21.82 5.77 9.43
C GLU A 135 -22.99 5.33 10.32
N GLU A 136 -23.20 4.01 10.46
CA GLU A 136 -24.21 3.46 11.38
C GLU A 136 -23.90 3.77 12.85
N THR A 137 -22.62 3.68 13.23
CA THR A 137 -22.18 3.85 14.62
C THR A 137 -22.18 5.33 15.06
N PHE A 138 -21.86 6.25 14.14
CA PHE A 138 -21.69 7.68 14.44
C PHE A 138 -22.63 8.58 13.63
N PRO A 139 -23.96 8.48 13.82
CA PRO A 139 -24.94 9.22 13.02
C PRO A 139 -24.85 10.75 13.12
N ASP A 140 -24.12 11.28 14.12
CA ASP A 140 -23.88 12.72 14.28
C ASP A 140 -22.68 13.22 13.43
N TYR A 141 -22.00 12.32 12.71
CA TYR A 141 -20.87 12.60 11.83
C TYR A 141 -21.21 12.20 10.41
N SER A 142 -20.83 13.03 9.45
CA SER A 142 -20.86 12.63 8.04
C SER A 142 -19.60 11.85 7.71
N VAL A 143 -19.78 10.62 7.21
CA VAL A 143 -18.65 9.77 6.82
C VAL A 143 -18.27 10.05 5.37
N ARG A 144 -17.01 10.44 5.14
CA ARG A 144 -16.45 10.66 3.80
C ARG A 144 -15.20 9.82 3.59
N ARG A 145 -14.89 9.60 2.31
CA ARG A 145 -13.76 8.78 1.83
C ARG A 145 -12.67 9.65 1.24
N GLY A 146 -11.40 9.27 1.48
CA GLY A 146 -10.26 9.67 0.69
C GLY A 146 -9.24 8.54 0.60
N PHE A 147 -8.40 8.56 -0.45
CA PHE A 147 -7.34 7.60 -0.64
C PHE A 147 -5.97 8.26 -0.54
N THR A 148 -4.96 7.47 -0.13
CA THR A 148 -3.57 7.93 -0.03
C THR A 148 -2.78 7.60 -1.30
N ALA A 149 -3.13 6.54 -2.03
CA ALA A 149 -2.44 6.10 -3.25
C ALA A 149 -3.01 6.77 -4.50
N ASN A 150 -2.27 7.74 -5.06
CA ASN A 150 -2.68 8.45 -6.28
C ASN A 150 -2.83 7.51 -7.48
N ILE A 151 -1.98 6.48 -7.60
CA ILE A 151 -2.05 5.49 -8.67
C ILE A 151 -3.41 4.77 -8.67
N VAL A 152 -3.92 4.40 -7.49
CA VAL A 152 -5.25 3.78 -7.34
C VAL A 152 -6.36 4.76 -7.72
N ILE A 153 -6.26 6.02 -7.27
CA ILE A 153 -7.22 7.08 -7.61
C ILE A 153 -7.32 7.26 -9.12
N ASP A 154 -6.17 7.42 -9.78
CA ASP A 154 -6.08 7.65 -11.21
C ASP A 154 -6.60 6.44 -12.00
N HIS A 155 -6.30 5.23 -11.55
CA HIS A 155 -6.79 3.99 -12.18
C HIS A 155 -8.32 3.89 -12.10
N VAL A 156 -8.90 4.05 -10.92
CA VAL A 156 -10.35 4.06 -10.71
C VAL A 156 -11.04 5.14 -11.54
N GLN A 157 -10.45 6.33 -11.62
CA GLN A 157 -11.00 7.41 -12.43
C GLN A 157 -10.95 7.08 -13.93
N ARG A 158 -9.84 6.56 -14.44
CA ARG A 158 -9.69 6.21 -15.87
C ARG A 158 -10.65 5.08 -16.28
N ARG A 159 -10.72 4.02 -15.47
CA ARG A 159 -11.51 2.82 -15.80
C ARG A 159 -13.01 3.01 -15.56
N ASP A 160 -13.38 3.53 -14.38
CA ASP A 160 -14.77 3.55 -13.91
C ASP A 160 -15.41 4.94 -13.98
N GLY A 161 -14.61 6.01 -14.22
CA GLY A 161 -15.09 7.39 -14.19
C GLY A 161 -15.47 7.89 -12.80
N ILE A 162 -15.05 7.19 -11.75
CA ILE A 162 -15.31 7.53 -10.34
C ILE A 162 -14.22 8.47 -9.85
N LEU A 163 -14.64 9.60 -9.24
CA LEU A 163 -13.75 10.55 -8.60
C LEU A 163 -13.63 10.22 -7.12
N ILE A 164 -12.43 9.88 -6.67
CA ILE A 164 -12.09 9.69 -5.26
C ILE A 164 -11.12 10.79 -4.87
N ASP A 165 -11.37 11.46 -3.75
CA ASP A 165 -10.49 12.51 -3.25
C ASP A 165 -9.17 11.91 -2.74
N ASP A 166 -8.04 12.52 -3.07
CA ASP A 166 -6.79 12.31 -2.36
C ASP A 166 -6.79 12.98 -0.97
N ILE A 167 -5.71 12.88 -0.21
CA ILE A 167 -5.64 13.45 1.14
C ILE A 167 -5.88 14.95 1.12
N ASP A 168 -5.18 15.69 0.26
CA ASP A 168 -5.24 17.16 0.22
C ASP A 168 -6.61 17.64 -0.28
N THR A 169 -7.17 16.98 -1.31
CA THR A 169 -8.50 17.28 -1.83
C THR A 169 -9.58 16.98 -0.81
N SER A 170 -9.50 15.86 -0.08
CA SER A 170 -10.48 15.50 0.95
C SER A 170 -10.47 16.49 2.13
N LEU A 171 -9.27 16.92 2.57
CA LEU A 171 -9.11 17.92 3.62
C LEU A 171 -9.59 19.31 3.18
N GLN A 172 -9.25 19.73 1.96
CA GLN A 172 -9.73 20.99 1.41
C GLN A 172 -11.25 20.99 1.27
N ARG A 173 -11.85 19.89 0.84
CA ARG A 173 -13.31 19.76 0.76
C ARG A 173 -13.96 19.85 2.14
N ALA A 174 -13.34 19.30 3.20
CA ALA A 174 -13.81 19.47 4.57
C ALA A 174 -13.82 20.95 4.98
N VAL A 175 -12.78 21.70 4.64
CA VAL A 175 -12.72 23.15 4.88
C VAL A 175 -13.81 23.89 4.10
N ASP A 176 -13.99 23.57 2.83
CA ASP A 176 -14.98 24.21 1.96
C ASP A 176 -16.43 23.92 2.40
N ASN A 177 -16.67 22.74 2.95
CA ASN A 177 -17.93 22.34 3.58
C ASN A 177 -18.20 23.04 4.94
N GLY A 178 -17.23 23.75 5.50
CA GLY A 178 -17.35 24.44 6.79
C GLY A 178 -17.35 23.49 7.98
N VAL A 179 -16.69 22.36 7.87
CA VAL A 179 -16.50 21.40 8.96
C VAL A 179 -15.77 22.08 10.12
N LYS A 180 -16.26 21.89 11.34
CA LYS A 180 -15.65 22.39 12.57
C LYS A 180 -14.93 21.30 13.35
N ASN A 181 -15.53 20.13 13.41
CA ASN A 181 -14.99 18.99 14.14
C ASN A 181 -14.62 17.89 13.11
N LEU A 182 -13.33 17.76 12.84
CA LEU A 182 -12.79 16.75 11.94
C LEU A 182 -12.23 15.58 12.75
N VAL A 183 -12.72 14.39 12.49
CA VAL A 183 -12.11 13.13 12.96
C VAL A 183 -11.60 12.38 11.76
N VAL A 184 -10.31 12.05 11.75
CA VAL A 184 -9.70 11.26 10.69
C VAL A 184 -9.50 9.84 11.18
N GLN A 185 -10.09 8.85 10.51
CA GLN A 185 -9.88 7.43 10.78
C GLN A 185 -9.10 6.80 9.63
N PRO A 186 -7.81 6.49 9.83
CA PRO A 186 -7.04 5.71 8.86
C PRO A 186 -7.46 4.25 8.89
N THR A 187 -7.54 3.61 7.72
CA THR A 187 -7.77 2.15 7.65
C THR A 187 -6.48 1.36 7.40
N HIS A 188 -5.34 1.97 7.67
CA HIS A 188 -4.04 1.30 7.58
C HIS A 188 -3.91 0.16 8.59
N LEU A 189 -3.10 -0.84 8.23
CA LEU A 189 -2.81 -1.97 9.12
C LEU A 189 -1.96 -1.54 10.33
N MET A 190 -1.00 -0.62 10.12
CA MET A 190 0.01 -0.23 11.08
C MET A 190 0.47 1.23 10.90
N LYS A 191 1.29 1.73 11.84
CA LYS A 191 1.95 3.04 11.75
C LYS A 191 3.20 2.94 10.86
N GLY A 192 3.00 2.88 9.54
CA GLY A 192 4.04 2.87 8.53
C GLY A 192 4.31 4.24 7.93
N ILE A 193 5.10 4.28 6.84
CA ILE A 193 5.47 5.52 6.13
C ILE A 193 4.23 6.30 5.71
N GLU A 194 3.26 5.65 5.10
CA GLU A 194 2.03 6.28 4.61
C GLU A 194 1.16 6.85 5.74
N TYR A 195 1.11 6.15 6.87
CA TYR A 195 0.43 6.67 8.07
C TYR A 195 1.10 7.94 8.59
N ASP A 196 2.43 8.00 8.62
CA ASP A 196 3.18 9.16 9.09
C ASP A 196 3.02 10.36 8.13
N GLU A 197 2.99 10.12 6.83
CA GLU A 197 2.71 11.14 5.82
C GLU A 197 1.29 11.68 5.97
N LEU A 198 0.31 10.80 6.10
CA LEU A 198 -1.08 11.14 6.34
C LEU A 198 -1.24 11.99 7.61
N TYR A 199 -0.63 11.56 8.72
CA TYR A 199 -0.66 12.29 9.98
C TYR A 199 -0.07 13.70 9.84
N THR A 200 1.03 13.82 9.10
CA THR A 200 1.70 15.09 8.82
C THR A 200 0.82 16.01 7.97
N LYS A 201 0.18 15.50 6.91
CA LYS A 201 -0.71 16.28 6.04
C LYS A 201 -1.93 16.78 6.82
N VAL A 202 -2.60 15.93 7.58
CA VAL A 202 -3.73 16.35 8.45
C VAL A 202 -3.30 17.43 9.44
N GLY A 203 -2.10 17.32 10.02
CA GLY A 203 -1.53 18.33 10.91
C GLY A 203 -1.39 19.71 10.25
N ASN A 204 -1.08 19.78 8.95
CA ASN A 204 -0.97 21.03 8.21
C ASN A 204 -2.33 21.76 8.02
N TYR A 205 -3.44 21.03 8.08
CA TYR A 205 -4.80 21.58 7.99
C TYR A 205 -5.44 21.86 9.36
N ALA A 206 -4.80 21.48 10.46
CA ALA A 206 -5.42 21.51 11.80
C ALA A 206 -5.98 22.88 12.20
N ASP A 207 -5.31 23.97 11.83
CA ASP A 207 -5.75 25.34 12.15
C ASP A 207 -7.02 25.76 11.38
N ALA A 208 -7.46 25.02 10.37
CA ALA A 208 -8.69 25.29 9.63
C ALA A 208 -9.96 24.81 10.36
N PHE A 209 -9.82 23.98 11.38
CA PHE A 209 -10.92 23.37 12.12
C PHE A 209 -10.94 23.84 13.57
N GLU A 210 -12.11 23.79 14.23
CA GLU A 210 -12.20 24.05 15.68
C GLU A 210 -11.59 22.91 16.49
N LYS A 211 -11.79 21.67 16.04
CA LYS A 211 -11.25 20.45 16.65
C LYS A 211 -10.83 19.45 15.59
N VAL A 212 -9.67 18.83 15.81
CA VAL A 212 -9.17 17.71 14.99
C VAL A 212 -8.78 16.55 15.89
N ALA A 213 -9.21 15.35 15.55
CA ALA A 213 -8.75 14.12 16.17
C ALA A 213 -8.33 13.10 15.11
N PHE A 214 -7.43 12.22 15.50
CA PHE A 214 -6.87 11.19 14.62
C PHE A 214 -7.02 9.82 15.28
N GLY A 215 -7.66 8.89 14.57
CA GLY A 215 -7.81 7.50 15.00
C GLY A 215 -6.54 6.70 14.81
N GLU A 216 -6.45 5.58 15.50
CA GLU A 216 -5.33 4.65 15.38
C GLU A 216 -5.54 3.68 14.21
N PRO A 217 -4.45 3.18 13.56
CA PRO A 217 -4.54 2.08 12.61
C PRO A 217 -4.82 0.75 13.32
N LEU A 218 -5.03 -0.34 12.56
CA LEU A 218 -5.54 -1.61 13.09
C LEU A 218 -4.67 -2.19 14.22
N LEU A 219 -3.36 -2.32 14.01
CA LEU A 219 -2.42 -2.95 14.95
C LEU A 219 -1.70 -1.89 15.78
N SER A 220 -2.38 -1.29 16.74
CA SER A 220 -1.85 -0.18 17.55
C SER A 220 -1.56 -0.53 18.99
N SER A 221 -2.27 -1.49 19.57
CA SER A 221 -2.14 -1.91 20.96
C SER A 221 -2.07 -3.43 21.10
N ASP A 222 -1.59 -3.92 22.25
CA ASP A 222 -1.55 -5.37 22.51
C ASP A 222 -2.95 -6.00 22.47
N ASP A 223 -4.00 -5.26 22.84
CA ASP A 223 -5.39 -5.70 22.73
C ASP A 223 -5.81 -5.85 21.26
N ASP A 224 -5.43 -4.91 20.39
CA ASP A 224 -5.71 -5.00 18.96
C ASP A 224 -5.05 -6.23 18.35
N PHE A 225 -3.77 -6.50 18.70
CA PHE A 225 -3.08 -7.70 18.22
C PHE A 225 -3.80 -8.98 18.64
N LYS A 226 -4.26 -9.08 19.88
CA LYS A 226 -5.03 -10.23 20.36
C LYS A 226 -6.36 -10.41 19.64
N ARG A 227 -7.05 -9.32 19.36
CA ARG A 227 -8.32 -9.34 18.65
C ARG A 227 -8.15 -9.68 17.18
N VAL A 228 -7.11 -9.15 16.51
CA VAL A 228 -6.78 -9.50 15.13
C VAL A 228 -6.38 -10.96 15.03
N GLU A 229 -5.52 -11.48 15.93
CA GLU A 229 -5.17 -12.89 16.02
C GLU A 229 -6.44 -13.75 16.10
N GLN A 230 -7.31 -13.48 17.07
CA GLN A 230 -8.54 -14.25 17.24
C GLN A 230 -9.46 -14.15 16.00
N ALA A 231 -9.55 -12.97 15.38
CA ALA A 231 -10.38 -12.76 14.20
C ALA A 231 -9.90 -13.59 13.00
N ILE A 232 -8.58 -13.61 12.72
CA ILE A 232 -8.03 -14.39 11.60
C ILE A 232 -8.10 -15.89 11.86
N VAL A 233 -7.91 -16.33 13.10
CA VAL A 233 -8.04 -17.74 13.50
C VAL A 233 -9.50 -18.20 13.37
N ASP A 234 -10.45 -17.44 13.91
CA ASP A 234 -11.87 -17.77 13.80
C ASP A 234 -12.36 -17.81 12.33
N TRP A 235 -11.77 -16.95 11.48
CA TRP A 235 -12.14 -16.84 10.08
C TRP A 235 -11.62 -17.99 9.22
N THR A 236 -10.51 -18.61 9.65
CA THR A 236 -9.85 -19.71 8.92
C THR A 236 -10.03 -21.08 9.58
N LYS A 237 -10.72 -21.15 10.73
CA LYS A 237 -10.87 -22.40 11.53
C LYS A 237 -11.43 -23.59 10.76
N ASP A 238 -12.29 -23.36 9.76
CA ASP A 238 -12.90 -24.43 8.96
C ASP A 238 -11.89 -25.10 8.02
N TYR A 239 -10.73 -24.47 7.81
CA TYR A 239 -9.59 -25.00 7.04
C TYR A 239 -8.56 -25.70 7.95
N ASP A 240 -8.63 -25.48 9.26
CA ASP A 240 -7.69 -26.06 10.23
C ASP A 240 -8.08 -27.49 10.60
N ASP A 241 -7.58 -28.44 9.83
CA ASP A 241 -7.80 -29.88 10.02
C ASP A 241 -6.58 -30.61 10.62
N GLY A 242 -5.55 -29.86 11.03
CA GLY A 242 -4.29 -30.37 11.56
C GLY A 242 -3.32 -30.88 10.48
N LYS A 243 -3.68 -30.82 9.19
CA LYS A 243 -2.85 -31.15 8.03
C LYS A 243 -2.70 -29.99 7.05
N THR A 244 -3.38 -28.91 7.32
CA THR A 244 -3.35 -27.68 6.53
C THR A 244 -2.46 -26.65 7.21
N ALA A 245 -1.51 -26.10 6.47
CA ALA A 245 -0.79 -24.88 6.84
C ALA A 245 -1.61 -23.67 6.40
N ILE A 246 -1.88 -22.72 7.30
CA ILE A 246 -2.59 -21.49 7.02
C ILE A 246 -1.58 -20.37 6.96
N CYS A 247 -1.39 -19.78 5.78
CA CYS A 247 -0.35 -18.82 5.50
C CYS A 247 -0.96 -17.46 5.15
N PHE A 248 -0.60 -16.44 5.91
CA PHE A 248 -1.03 -15.08 5.69
C PHE A 248 0.07 -14.28 4.99
N MET A 249 -0.32 -13.60 3.92
CA MET A 249 0.56 -12.73 3.14
C MET A 249 0.28 -11.26 3.45
N GLY A 250 1.20 -10.61 4.16
CA GLY A 250 1.21 -9.16 4.34
C GLY A 250 1.94 -8.45 3.19
N HIS A 251 1.78 -7.12 3.10
CA HIS A 251 2.51 -6.31 2.12
C HIS A 251 4.01 -6.30 2.43
N GLY A 252 4.36 -6.00 3.67
CA GLY A 252 5.75 -5.78 4.07
C GLY A 252 6.17 -4.32 3.90
N THR A 253 7.26 -3.93 4.55
CA THR A 253 7.83 -2.58 4.43
C THR A 253 9.26 -2.55 4.97
N GLU A 254 10.10 -1.66 4.44
CA GLU A 254 11.42 -1.35 5.01
C GLU A 254 11.34 -0.52 6.32
N HIS A 255 10.17 -0.03 6.69
CA HIS A 255 9.96 0.74 7.91
C HIS A 255 10.01 -0.16 9.15
N GLU A 256 10.37 0.40 10.33
CA GLU A 256 10.43 -0.34 11.60
C GLU A 256 9.08 -0.99 12.00
N SER A 257 7.96 -0.46 11.49
CA SER A 257 6.63 -1.05 11.69
C SER A 257 6.46 -2.44 11.07
N ASN A 258 7.37 -2.89 10.20
CA ASN A 258 7.38 -4.28 9.69
C ASN A 258 7.41 -5.33 10.81
N SER A 259 7.90 -4.94 11.98
CA SER A 259 7.89 -5.78 13.19
C SER A 259 6.50 -6.23 13.65
N VAL A 260 5.41 -5.63 13.15
CA VAL A 260 4.04 -6.08 13.47
C VAL A 260 3.76 -7.50 12.99
N TYR A 261 4.35 -7.90 11.84
CA TYR A 261 4.18 -9.25 11.30
C TYR A 261 4.84 -10.30 12.20
N SER A 262 6.08 -10.06 12.65
CA SER A 262 6.77 -10.93 13.59
C SER A 262 6.04 -11.00 14.94
N LYS A 263 5.55 -9.85 15.44
CA LYS A 263 4.80 -9.79 16.70
C LYS A 263 3.50 -10.60 16.63
N LEU A 264 2.76 -10.54 15.51
CA LEU A 264 1.55 -11.32 15.33
C LEU A 264 1.86 -12.83 15.18
N GLN A 265 2.95 -13.18 14.48
CA GLN A 265 3.43 -14.56 14.36
C GLN A 265 3.82 -15.13 15.73
N ASP A 266 4.53 -14.37 16.56
CA ASP A 266 4.93 -14.80 17.89
C ASP A 266 3.69 -15.09 18.75
N LEU A 267 2.67 -14.23 18.67
CA LEU A 267 1.42 -14.35 19.38
C LEU A 267 0.67 -15.64 18.99
N LEU A 268 0.49 -15.88 17.68
CA LEU A 268 -0.11 -17.13 17.16
C LEU A 268 0.63 -18.36 17.68
N THR A 269 1.96 -18.30 17.73
CA THR A 269 2.79 -19.42 18.21
C THR A 269 2.64 -19.63 19.72
N GLU A 270 2.62 -18.55 20.52
CA GLU A 270 2.46 -18.59 21.98
C GLU A 270 1.08 -19.15 22.37
N ASP A 271 0.03 -18.81 21.61
CA ASP A 271 -1.33 -19.29 21.87
C ASP A 271 -1.61 -20.68 21.26
N GLY A 272 -0.59 -21.28 20.60
CA GLY A 272 -0.61 -22.70 20.18
C GLY A 272 -1.06 -22.92 18.73
N TYR A 273 -1.25 -21.86 17.93
CA TYR A 273 -1.58 -21.94 16.51
C TYR A 273 -0.32 -22.19 15.68
N THR A 274 0.27 -23.36 15.80
CA THR A 274 1.59 -23.70 15.24
C THR A 274 1.58 -24.01 13.74
N ASN A 275 0.42 -24.12 13.13
CA ASN A 275 0.20 -24.28 11.69
C ASN A 275 -0.22 -22.98 10.99
N TYR A 276 -0.11 -21.85 11.70
CA TYR A 276 -0.35 -20.50 11.17
C TYR A 276 0.97 -19.79 10.92
N PHE A 277 1.14 -19.27 9.71
CA PHE A 277 2.39 -18.66 9.28
C PHE A 277 2.13 -17.28 8.69
N ILE A 278 3.00 -16.32 8.97
CA ILE A 278 2.94 -14.98 8.42
C ILE A 278 4.22 -14.69 7.65
N GLY A 279 4.07 -14.18 6.42
CA GLY A 279 5.13 -13.62 5.62
C GLY A 279 4.66 -12.38 4.88
N THR A 280 5.52 -11.82 4.03
CA THR A 280 5.27 -10.56 3.32
C THR A 280 5.73 -10.64 1.87
N VAL A 281 5.18 -9.76 1.01
CA VAL A 281 5.58 -9.64 -0.40
C VAL A 281 6.90 -8.89 -0.52
N GLU A 282 7.00 -7.72 0.13
CA GLU A 282 8.09 -6.76 -0.11
C GLU A 282 9.17 -6.72 0.98
N ALA A 283 9.05 -7.57 2.03
CA ALA A 283 9.98 -7.56 3.15
C ALA A 283 10.15 -8.96 3.77
N GLU A 284 10.87 -9.04 4.88
CA GLU A 284 10.98 -10.25 5.70
C GLU A 284 9.88 -10.31 6.79
N PRO A 285 9.31 -11.51 7.06
CA PRO A 285 9.63 -12.81 6.45
C PRO A 285 9.10 -12.93 5.02
N SER A 286 9.92 -13.47 4.11
CA SER A 286 9.58 -13.71 2.71
C SER A 286 8.73 -14.98 2.52
N VAL A 287 8.26 -15.23 1.29
CA VAL A 287 7.61 -16.51 0.94
C VAL A 287 8.52 -17.70 1.16
N ASP A 288 9.82 -17.57 0.91
CA ASP A 288 10.81 -18.62 1.12
C ASP A 288 10.94 -18.98 2.61
N ASP A 289 10.93 -17.98 3.50
CA ASP A 289 10.97 -18.20 4.96
C ASP A 289 9.71 -18.95 5.45
N VAL A 290 8.55 -18.59 4.90
CA VAL A 290 7.28 -19.27 5.20
C VAL A 290 7.32 -20.71 4.68
N LEU A 291 7.78 -20.91 3.44
CA LEU A 291 7.92 -22.23 2.83
C LEU A 291 8.83 -23.15 3.65
N GLU A 292 9.98 -22.64 4.12
CA GLU A 292 10.89 -23.43 4.98
C GLU A 292 10.20 -23.90 6.27
N LYS A 293 9.41 -23.03 6.90
CA LYS A 293 8.64 -23.37 8.11
C LYS A 293 7.54 -24.40 7.81
N VAL A 294 6.81 -24.24 6.71
CA VAL A 294 5.78 -25.19 6.27
C VAL A 294 6.40 -26.56 5.97
N LYS A 295 7.55 -26.62 5.27
CA LYS A 295 8.29 -27.86 4.97
C LYS A 295 8.82 -28.57 6.23
N ALA A 296 9.03 -27.87 7.31
CA ALA A 296 9.43 -28.47 8.59
C ALA A 296 8.27 -29.19 9.31
N GLY A 297 7.02 -28.92 8.94
CA GLY A 297 5.82 -29.57 9.44
C GLY A 297 5.40 -30.77 8.60
N ASP A 298 4.27 -31.37 8.96
CA ASP A 298 3.67 -32.56 8.28
C ASP A 298 2.34 -32.11 7.63
N TYR A 299 2.41 -31.09 6.73
CA TYR A 299 1.26 -30.54 6.04
C TYR A 299 1.11 -31.13 4.63
N GLU A 300 -0.11 -31.30 4.19
CA GLU A 300 -0.48 -31.80 2.87
C GLU A 300 -1.10 -30.70 2.01
N ARG A 301 -1.66 -29.68 2.67
CA ARG A 301 -2.39 -28.57 2.06
C ARG A 301 -1.89 -27.23 2.60
N VAL A 302 -1.98 -26.20 1.76
CA VAL A 302 -1.70 -24.81 2.14
C VAL A 302 -2.94 -23.96 1.81
N VAL A 303 -3.36 -23.15 2.76
CA VAL A 303 -4.35 -22.10 2.55
C VAL A 303 -3.64 -20.76 2.60
N LEU A 304 -3.79 -19.96 1.56
CA LEU A 304 -3.23 -18.62 1.45
C LEU A 304 -4.31 -17.57 1.64
N GLU A 305 -4.05 -16.55 2.46
CA GLU A 305 -4.97 -15.43 2.68
C GLU A 305 -4.19 -14.13 2.86
N PRO A 306 -4.66 -12.98 2.31
CA PRO A 306 -3.97 -11.70 2.52
C PRO A 306 -4.11 -11.23 3.97
N LEU A 307 -3.01 -10.80 4.59
CA LEU A 307 -2.98 -10.03 5.83
C LEU A 307 -2.96 -8.53 5.50
N MET A 308 -3.93 -8.12 4.71
CA MET A 308 -4.11 -6.76 4.22
C MET A 308 -5.57 -6.36 4.35
N VAL A 309 -5.83 -5.06 4.54
CA VAL A 309 -7.20 -4.56 4.73
C VAL A 309 -8.07 -4.80 3.50
N VAL A 310 -7.48 -4.72 2.32
CA VAL A 310 -8.09 -4.98 1.00
C VAL A 310 -7.46 -6.21 0.35
N ALA A 311 -8.19 -6.90 -0.49
CA ALA A 311 -7.67 -7.90 -1.42
C ALA A 311 -7.56 -7.25 -2.82
N GLY A 312 -6.46 -6.55 -3.05
CA GLY A 312 -6.15 -5.85 -4.29
C GLY A 312 -5.17 -6.64 -5.16
N ASP A 313 -4.27 -5.92 -5.81
CA ASP A 313 -3.31 -6.45 -6.76
C ASP A 313 -2.44 -7.56 -6.15
N HIS A 314 -1.75 -7.30 -5.06
CA HIS A 314 -0.91 -8.31 -4.39
C HIS A 314 -1.66 -9.60 -4.04
N ALA A 315 -2.94 -9.53 -3.67
CA ALA A 315 -3.73 -10.73 -3.36
C ALA A 315 -4.07 -11.53 -4.61
N ASN A 316 -4.28 -10.86 -5.75
CA ASN A 316 -4.66 -11.49 -7.00
C ASN A 316 -3.45 -11.98 -7.80
N ASN A 317 -2.33 -11.24 -7.78
CA ASN A 317 -1.13 -11.51 -8.55
C ASN A 317 -0.05 -12.20 -7.71
N ASP A 318 0.53 -11.53 -6.70
CA ASP A 318 1.65 -12.08 -5.93
C ASP A 318 1.24 -13.27 -5.05
N MET A 319 0.00 -13.30 -4.55
CA MET A 319 -0.48 -14.44 -3.77
C MET A 319 -1.07 -15.54 -4.65
N ALA A 320 -2.10 -15.21 -5.46
CA ALA A 320 -2.95 -16.18 -6.14
C ALA A 320 -2.73 -16.27 -7.64
N GLY A 321 -1.83 -15.46 -8.22
CA GLY A 321 -1.52 -15.45 -9.64
C GLY A 321 -0.85 -16.72 -10.13
N ASP A 322 -0.72 -16.82 -11.45
CA ASP A 322 -0.12 -17.97 -12.12
C ASP A 322 1.39 -17.78 -12.41
N ASP A 323 1.96 -16.63 -12.01
CA ASP A 323 3.39 -16.38 -12.18
C ASP A 323 4.23 -17.34 -11.30
N PRO A 324 5.43 -17.74 -11.76
CA PRO A 324 6.25 -18.74 -11.07
C PRO A 324 6.69 -18.32 -9.66
N ASP A 325 6.71 -17.03 -9.36
CA ASP A 325 7.10 -16.42 -8.09
C ASP A 325 5.90 -16.06 -7.20
N SER A 326 4.67 -16.24 -7.69
CA SER A 326 3.49 -16.12 -6.83
C SER A 326 3.54 -17.16 -5.69
N TRP A 327 3.00 -16.79 -4.53
CA TRP A 327 2.95 -17.69 -3.38
C TRP A 327 2.28 -19.02 -3.72
N LYS A 328 1.16 -19.00 -4.44
CA LYS A 328 0.47 -20.19 -4.95
C LYS A 328 1.43 -21.09 -5.73
N SER A 329 2.08 -20.54 -6.76
CA SER A 329 2.98 -21.30 -7.63
C SER A 329 4.19 -21.86 -6.88
N VAL A 330 4.74 -21.12 -5.92
CA VAL A 330 5.86 -21.53 -5.07
C VAL A 330 5.46 -22.75 -4.23
N PHE A 331 4.29 -22.75 -3.59
CA PHE A 331 3.83 -23.88 -2.78
C PHE A 331 3.40 -25.07 -3.66
N GLU A 332 2.73 -24.85 -4.80
CA GLU A 332 2.37 -25.91 -5.75
C GLU A 332 3.59 -26.62 -6.34
N ALA A 333 4.68 -25.88 -6.62
CA ALA A 333 5.95 -26.47 -7.11
C ALA A 333 6.59 -27.43 -6.10
N GLU A 334 6.33 -27.26 -4.81
CA GLU A 334 6.77 -28.15 -3.73
C GLU A 334 5.79 -29.32 -3.48
N GLY A 335 4.67 -29.36 -4.20
CA GLY A 335 3.73 -30.48 -4.20
C GLY A 335 2.56 -30.31 -3.21
N TYR A 336 2.33 -29.15 -2.66
CA TYR A 336 1.18 -28.87 -1.80
C TYR A 336 -0.10 -28.67 -2.64
N ASP A 337 -1.25 -29.05 -2.07
CA ASP A 337 -2.57 -28.65 -2.54
C ASP A 337 -2.85 -27.24 -2.01
N VAL A 338 -2.99 -26.24 -2.91
CA VAL A 338 -3.07 -24.82 -2.52
C VAL A 338 -4.47 -24.27 -2.76
N GLU A 339 -5.05 -23.66 -1.74
CA GLU A 339 -6.28 -22.88 -1.85
C GLU A 339 -6.02 -21.42 -1.47
N CYS A 340 -6.43 -20.49 -2.35
CA CYS A 340 -6.30 -19.05 -2.12
C CYS A 340 -7.66 -18.45 -1.72
N LEU A 341 -7.70 -17.78 -0.58
CA LEU A 341 -8.85 -17.04 -0.07
C LEU A 341 -8.64 -15.56 -0.35
N ILE A 342 -9.16 -15.09 -1.51
CA ILE A 342 -8.99 -13.70 -1.94
C ILE A 342 -10.04 -12.83 -1.26
N ARG A 343 -9.77 -12.44 -0.01
CA ARG A 343 -10.63 -11.59 0.80
C ARG A 343 -9.79 -10.70 1.71
N GLY A 344 -10.17 -9.43 1.82
CA GLY A 344 -9.44 -8.48 2.67
C GLY A 344 -9.91 -8.51 4.12
N LEU A 345 -9.01 -8.13 5.06
CA LEU A 345 -9.36 -8.07 6.49
C LEU A 345 -10.58 -7.19 6.78
N GLY A 346 -10.83 -6.15 5.94
CA GLY A 346 -12.01 -5.28 6.07
C GLY A 346 -13.35 -5.99 5.88
N GLU A 347 -13.39 -7.19 5.29
CA GLU A 347 -14.59 -8.03 5.20
C GLU A 347 -14.96 -8.66 6.56
N ASN A 348 -13.99 -8.78 7.47
CA ASN A 348 -14.21 -9.36 8.79
C ASN A 348 -14.87 -8.36 9.74
N GLU A 349 -16.00 -8.73 10.32
CA GLU A 349 -16.79 -7.87 11.21
C GLU A 349 -15.99 -7.43 12.46
N GLU A 350 -15.19 -8.32 13.06
CA GLU A 350 -14.40 -7.98 14.25
C GLU A 350 -13.29 -6.96 13.92
N ILE A 351 -12.70 -7.07 12.75
CA ILE A 351 -11.72 -6.09 12.26
C ILE A 351 -12.37 -4.71 12.08
N ARG A 352 -13.55 -4.64 11.46
CA ARG A 352 -14.30 -3.39 11.33
C ARG A 352 -14.65 -2.76 12.67
N LYS A 353 -15.00 -3.58 13.69
CA LYS A 353 -15.28 -3.10 15.05
C LYS A 353 -14.05 -2.46 15.72
N ILE A 354 -12.84 -2.96 15.46
CA ILE A 354 -11.61 -2.34 15.98
C ILE A 354 -11.47 -0.92 15.43
N TYR A 355 -11.66 -0.72 14.13
CA TYR A 355 -11.64 0.63 13.54
C TYR A 355 -12.72 1.55 14.12
N ALA A 356 -13.95 1.04 14.32
CA ALA A 356 -15.03 1.81 14.93
C ALA A 356 -14.69 2.23 16.36
N GLU A 357 -14.05 1.37 17.15
CA GLU A 357 -13.59 1.71 18.51
C GLU A 357 -12.44 2.74 18.50
N HIS A 358 -11.54 2.67 17.50
CA HIS A 358 -10.49 3.68 17.33
C HIS A 358 -11.09 5.04 16.97
N ALA A 359 -12.06 5.08 16.05
CA ALA A 359 -12.80 6.29 15.73
C ALA A 359 -13.56 6.83 16.95
N GLN A 360 -14.19 5.97 17.77
CA GLN A 360 -14.85 6.38 19.00
C GLN A 360 -13.89 7.04 19.99
N LYS A 361 -12.70 6.46 20.20
CA LYS A 361 -11.66 7.04 21.06
C LYS A 361 -11.22 8.42 20.56
N ALA A 362 -11.07 8.57 19.24
CA ALA A 362 -10.74 9.85 18.61
C ALA A 362 -11.86 10.89 18.81
N ILE A 363 -13.12 10.52 18.58
CA ILE A 363 -14.30 11.35 18.82
C ILE A 363 -14.36 11.79 20.29
N ASP A 364 -14.14 10.87 21.22
CA ASP A 364 -14.21 11.18 22.67
C ASP A 364 -13.10 12.13 23.11
N SER A 365 -11.95 12.13 22.43
CA SER A 365 -10.83 13.01 22.74
C SER A 365 -11.10 14.49 22.45
N ILE A 366 -12.11 14.79 21.63
CA ILE A 366 -12.48 16.16 21.21
C ILE A 366 -13.85 16.61 21.73
N LYS A 367 -14.54 15.79 22.50
CA LYS A 367 -15.78 16.21 23.22
C LYS A 367 -15.42 17.07 24.42
#